data_1c8806bacaaf5a25447958cd11524115
#
_entry.id   1c8806bacaaf5a25447958cd11524115
#
_cell.length_a   1.000
_cell.length_b   1.000
_cell.length_c   1.000
_cell.angle_alpha   90.00
_cell.angle_beta   90.00
_cell.angle_gamma   90.00
#
_symmetry.space_group_name_H-M   'P 1'
#
loop_
_entity.id
_entity.type
_entity.pdbx_description
1 polymer ?
#
loop_
_entity_poly.entity_id
_entity_poly.type
_entity_poly.pdbx_seq_one_letter_code
_entity_poly.pdbx_strand_id
1 'polypeptide(L)'
;MRGNTGWHYRPFTRLCDVEARSLPFVCRIAPFVGGFEFEWFDNGLPDGAHALHYRVYRSLGAWKVLPIRGETVRVDCLEDEQDYEFKVVRADGTGESGVRLVRTGFAPGTIVNYLHPEDTTYAFSGHSLCSPTIVKLPSGALMTAMDVFSGKYGNSKLTLLFKSTDGGKTWRYVTDIYPSFWPKLFVHRDSLYLFSGSQDYGDMLIGRSDDEGVTWTAPTHIISGCGPFEMGPHKGPMPIVEWNGRLYTAIDYGCWRHQQHANGLLSIDAQADLLDAANWVYTPFAKYDPAWPNAPKGFSPGCIEGNAVVSPQGVISNYLRIDHPKCDPPYGKAVVLRGDNADPEAPLALDRIVDCPLGSNSKFQLYQDPVTGKYIMIGTEQAADKPGRTVLSMAISEDFYNWRVVHRFLDYRDADPGHVGFQYPDWTFDGDDILLLVRVAFGRSYNYHDANYQSFFRVKNYRQYL
;
A
#
# COMPACT_ATOMS: atom_id res chain seq x y z
N MET A 1 20.52 -4.21 16.07
CA MET A 1 19.35 -3.43 16.57
C MET A 1 18.29 -3.46 15.48
N ARG A 2 17.10 -3.98 15.77
CA ARG A 2 15.99 -3.94 14.83
C ARG A 2 15.45 -2.52 14.70
N GLY A 3 14.95 -2.19 13.53
CA GLY A 3 14.33 -0.91 13.22
C GLY A 3 15.30 0.25 13.00
N ASN A 4 16.60 0.01 12.90
CA ASN A 4 17.55 1.05 12.53
C ASN A 4 17.76 1.03 11.01
N THR A 5 17.32 2.08 10.32
CA THR A 5 17.51 2.25 8.88
C THR A 5 18.44 3.42 8.60
N GLY A 6 19.14 3.41 7.48
CA GLY A 6 19.90 4.58 7.00
C GLY A 6 19.01 5.69 6.40
N TRP A 7 17.72 5.47 6.33
CA TRP A 7 16.77 6.44 5.77
C TRP A 7 16.60 7.65 6.69
N HIS A 8 17.22 8.75 6.32
CA HIS A 8 17.13 10.02 7.04
C HIS A 8 16.82 11.14 6.07
N TYR A 9 15.73 11.86 6.29
CA TYR A 9 15.32 12.98 5.44
C TYR A 9 14.97 14.21 6.27
N ARG A 10 15.76 15.27 6.17
CA ARG A 10 15.47 16.55 6.82
C ARG A 10 14.40 17.32 6.00
N PRO A 11 13.47 18.05 6.64
CA PRO A 11 13.46 18.44 8.06
C PRO A 11 12.79 17.45 9.02
N PHE A 12 12.37 16.29 8.56
CA PHE A 12 11.66 15.32 9.39
C PHE A 12 12.63 14.65 10.36
N THR A 13 12.41 14.90 11.64
CA THR A 13 13.15 14.22 12.71
C THR A 13 12.24 13.14 13.30
N ARG A 14 12.78 11.95 13.44
CA ARG A 14 12.08 10.82 14.02
C ARG A 14 11.87 11.05 15.51
N LEU A 15 10.60 11.24 15.92
CA LEU A 15 10.25 11.50 17.32
C LEU A 15 10.30 10.24 18.20
N CYS A 16 10.35 9.04 17.59
CA CYS A 16 10.23 7.77 18.32
C CYS A 16 11.48 6.91 18.33
N ASP A 17 12.62 7.40 17.82
CA ASP A 17 13.77 6.53 17.59
C ASP A 17 14.52 6.10 18.82
N VAL A 18 14.52 6.90 19.87
CA VAL A 18 15.40 6.69 21.03
C VAL A 18 14.67 5.94 22.13
N GLU A 19 13.43 6.30 22.43
CA GLU A 19 12.71 5.72 23.57
C GLU A 19 12.01 4.39 23.23
N ALA A 20 11.39 4.26 22.07
CA ALA A 20 10.67 3.04 21.67
C ALA A 20 11.56 1.84 21.40
N ARG A 21 12.89 2.02 21.23
CA ARG A 21 13.84 0.94 20.90
C ARG A 21 14.69 0.47 22.06
N SER A 22 14.68 1.19 23.15
CA SER A 22 15.31 0.75 24.40
C SER A 22 14.36 -0.04 25.31
N LEU A 23 13.07 -0.12 24.95
CA LEU A 23 12.03 -0.86 25.65
C LEU A 23 11.46 -1.97 24.73
N PRO A 24 10.77 -2.97 25.31
CA PRO A 24 10.02 -3.94 24.51
C PRO A 24 9.10 -3.23 23.51
N PHE A 25 9.06 -3.71 22.26
CA PHE A 25 8.23 -3.13 21.21
C PHE A 25 7.53 -4.23 20.42
N VAL A 26 6.20 -4.15 20.32
CA VAL A 26 5.37 -5.05 19.50
C VAL A 26 5.27 -4.46 18.10
N CYS A 27 5.90 -5.09 17.12
CA CYS A 27 6.09 -4.58 15.77
C CYS A 27 5.11 -5.17 14.73
N ARG A 28 4.49 -6.32 15.02
CA ARG A 28 3.53 -6.99 14.14
C ARG A 28 2.44 -7.68 14.95
N ILE A 29 1.21 -7.67 14.45
CA ILE A 29 0.07 -8.40 15.01
C ILE A 29 -0.65 -9.12 13.85
N ALA A 30 -1.05 -10.37 14.09
CA ALA A 30 -1.86 -11.16 13.15
C ALA A 30 -2.93 -11.92 13.94
N PRO A 31 -4.17 -11.41 14.00
CA PRO A 31 -5.28 -12.12 14.62
C PRO A 31 -5.74 -13.30 13.75
N PHE A 32 -6.34 -14.28 14.40
CA PHE A 32 -6.97 -15.45 13.80
C PHE A 32 -8.15 -15.91 14.66
N VAL A 33 -8.91 -16.88 14.17
CA VAL A 33 -10.02 -17.51 14.91
C VAL A 33 -9.51 -18.15 16.18
N GLY A 34 -9.97 -17.71 17.34
CA GLY A 34 -9.58 -18.22 18.66
C GLY A 34 -8.27 -17.65 19.21
N GLY A 35 -7.69 -16.59 18.59
CA GLY A 35 -6.46 -16.02 19.12
C GLY A 35 -5.77 -14.96 18.26
N PHE A 36 -4.52 -14.72 18.58
CA PHE A 36 -3.65 -13.86 17.79
C PHE A 36 -2.18 -14.26 17.92
N GLU A 37 -1.41 -13.93 16.91
CA GLU A 37 0.05 -13.98 16.89
C GLU A 37 0.59 -12.58 16.91
N PHE A 38 1.71 -12.34 17.60
CA PHE A 38 2.42 -11.07 17.51
C PHE A 38 3.94 -11.29 17.46
N GLU A 39 4.62 -10.34 16.84
CA GLU A 39 6.08 -10.25 16.82
C GLU A 39 6.53 -9.04 17.63
N TRP A 40 7.61 -9.22 18.39
CA TRP A 40 8.15 -8.20 19.26
C TRP A 40 9.66 -8.30 19.36
N PHE A 41 10.31 -7.25 19.86
CA PHE A 41 11.73 -7.23 20.19
C PHE A 41 12.00 -6.28 21.35
N ASP A 42 13.17 -6.43 21.99
CA ASP A 42 13.67 -5.53 23.03
C ASP A 42 15.16 -5.30 22.81
N ASN A 43 15.53 -4.18 22.23
CA ASN A 43 16.93 -3.83 21.97
C ASN A 43 17.68 -3.44 23.25
N GLY A 44 16.98 -3.05 24.32
CA GLY A 44 17.58 -2.69 25.61
C GLY A 44 17.91 -3.91 26.49
N LEU A 45 17.17 -5.02 26.31
CA LEU A 45 17.38 -6.27 27.06
C LEU A 45 17.05 -7.50 26.18
N PRO A 46 17.82 -7.75 25.11
CA PRO A 46 17.46 -8.77 24.11
C PRO A 46 17.41 -10.20 24.66
N ASP A 47 18.26 -10.52 25.64
CA ASP A 47 18.37 -11.84 26.26
C ASP A 47 17.62 -11.93 27.62
N GLY A 48 16.85 -10.92 27.96
CA GLY A 48 16.11 -10.85 29.21
C GLY A 48 14.87 -11.76 29.24
N ALA A 49 14.42 -12.08 30.43
CA ALA A 49 13.14 -12.76 30.62
C ALA A 49 11.98 -11.75 30.48
N HIS A 50 10.96 -12.13 29.72
CA HIS A 50 9.80 -11.30 29.44
C HIS A 50 8.50 -12.07 29.67
N ALA A 51 7.42 -11.33 29.92
CA ALA A 51 6.08 -11.87 30.04
C ALA A 51 5.10 -11.06 29.17
N LEU A 52 4.15 -11.76 28.58
CA LEU A 52 2.95 -11.18 27.98
C LEU A 52 1.94 -10.92 29.08
N HIS A 53 1.47 -9.69 29.16
CA HIS A 53 0.30 -9.32 29.95
C HIS A 53 -0.86 -9.05 28.99
N TYR A 54 -2.01 -9.73 29.17
CA TYR A 54 -3.17 -9.50 28.32
C TYR A 54 -4.48 -9.62 29.10
N ARG A 55 -5.53 -8.98 28.62
CA ARG A 55 -6.90 -9.08 29.12
C ARG A 55 -7.90 -8.62 28.07
N VAL A 56 -9.18 -8.86 28.30
CA VAL A 56 -10.26 -8.28 27.50
C VAL A 56 -10.19 -6.76 27.58
N TYR A 57 -10.24 -6.10 26.44
CA TYR A 57 -10.13 -4.65 26.32
C TYR A 57 -11.27 -3.94 27.10
N ARG A 58 -10.91 -2.90 27.83
CA ARG A 58 -11.82 -2.13 28.70
C ARG A 58 -12.44 -2.94 29.83
N SER A 59 -11.95 -4.13 30.14
CA SER A 59 -12.38 -4.87 31.31
C SER A 59 -11.69 -4.34 32.58
N LEU A 60 -12.39 -4.48 33.75
CA LEU A 60 -11.78 -4.22 35.05
C LEU A 60 -11.03 -5.46 35.59
N GLY A 61 -10.95 -6.54 34.81
CA GLY A 61 -10.28 -7.76 35.20
C GLY A 61 -8.77 -7.61 35.34
N ALA A 62 -8.17 -8.48 36.15
CA ALA A 62 -6.72 -8.56 36.27
C ALA A 62 -6.08 -8.97 34.96
N TRP A 63 -4.84 -8.52 34.74
CA TRP A 63 -4.02 -9.00 33.62
C TRP A 63 -3.73 -10.50 33.79
N LYS A 64 -3.96 -11.25 32.75
CA LYS A 64 -3.40 -12.60 32.61
C LYS A 64 -1.95 -12.47 32.22
N VAL A 65 -1.08 -13.24 32.84
CA VAL A 65 0.38 -13.18 32.66
C VAL A 65 0.90 -14.50 32.15
N LEU A 66 1.61 -14.47 31.03
CA LEU A 66 2.22 -15.64 30.43
C LEU A 66 3.71 -15.35 30.20
N PRO A 67 4.64 -16.20 30.71
CA PRO A 67 6.05 -16.13 30.31
C PRO A 67 6.17 -16.34 28.80
N ILE A 68 6.96 -15.52 28.12
CA ILE A 68 7.17 -15.61 26.70
C ILE A 68 8.64 -15.85 26.38
N ARG A 69 8.89 -16.52 25.25
CA ARG A 69 10.21 -16.76 24.71
C ARG A 69 10.20 -16.58 23.21
N GLY A 70 11.33 -16.15 22.67
CA GLY A 70 11.46 -15.87 21.24
C GLY A 70 10.71 -14.61 20.83
N GLU A 71 10.92 -14.23 19.58
CA GLU A 71 10.42 -12.95 19.04
C GLU A 71 8.99 -13.03 18.50
N THR A 72 8.44 -14.23 18.35
CA THR A 72 7.05 -14.47 17.92
C THR A 72 6.33 -15.25 19.00
N VAL A 73 5.17 -14.76 19.38
CA VAL A 73 4.32 -15.36 20.41
C VAL A 73 2.93 -15.57 19.84
N ARG A 74 2.39 -16.75 20.07
CA ARG A 74 1.03 -17.15 19.71
C ARG A 74 0.20 -17.29 20.98
N VAL A 75 -0.98 -16.71 20.98
CA VAL A 75 -1.96 -16.77 22.07
C VAL A 75 -3.23 -17.43 21.52
N ASP A 76 -3.55 -18.61 22.03
CA ASP A 76 -4.70 -19.41 21.61
C ASP A 76 -5.78 -19.46 22.71
N CYS A 77 -6.90 -20.10 22.39
CA CYS A 77 -8.04 -20.33 23.30
C CYS A 77 -8.67 -19.03 23.82
N LEU A 78 -8.74 -18.04 22.96
CA LEU A 78 -9.47 -16.79 23.20
C LEU A 78 -10.86 -16.83 22.56
N GLU A 79 -11.77 -16.01 23.07
CA GLU A 79 -13.07 -15.79 22.44
C GLU A 79 -12.92 -15.05 21.11
N ASP A 80 -13.69 -15.46 20.11
CA ASP A 80 -13.73 -14.80 18.81
C ASP A 80 -14.53 -13.50 18.86
N GLU A 81 -14.22 -12.63 17.89
CA GLU A 81 -14.82 -11.30 17.75
C GLU A 81 -14.73 -10.43 19.01
N GLN A 82 -13.75 -10.74 19.87
CA GLN A 82 -13.48 -10.05 21.11
C GLN A 82 -12.23 -9.19 20.99
N ASP A 83 -12.30 -7.97 21.52
CA ASP A 83 -11.15 -7.07 21.61
C ASP A 83 -10.32 -7.38 22.85
N TYR A 84 -9.01 -7.50 22.68
CA TYR A 84 -8.03 -7.69 23.76
C TYR A 84 -7.02 -6.54 23.76
N GLU A 85 -6.57 -6.18 24.95
CA GLU A 85 -5.39 -5.34 25.15
C GLU A 85 -4.25 -6.17 25.69
N PHE A 86 -3.02 -5.87 25.23
CA PHE A 86 -1.84 -6.61 25.67
C PHE A 86 -0.57 -5.77 25.62
N LYS A 87 0.43 -6.17 26.40
CA LYS A 87 1.76 -5.59 26.44
C LYS A 87 2.81 -6.63 26.80
N VAL A 88 4.05 -6.38 26.39
CA VAL A 88 5.24 -7.16 26.79
C VAL A 88 5.94 -6.43 27.93
N VAL A 89 6.24 -7.16 28.99
CA VAL A 89 6.83 -6.63 30.23
C VAL A 89 8.12 -7.39 30.54
N ARG A 90 9.20 -6.71 30.88
CA ARG A 90 10.42 -7.33 31.40
C ARG A 90 10.14 -7.97 32.76
N ALA A 91 10.61 -9.19 32.97
CA ALA A 91 10.34 -9.92 34.22
C ALA A 91 10.93 -9.26 35.48
N ASP A 92 11.96 -8.44 35.31
CA ASP A 92 12.58 -7.64 36.38
C ASP A 92 11.84 -6.32 36.67
N GLY A 93 10.78 -6.01 35.91
CA GLY A 93 10.01 -4.79 36.07
C GLY A 93 10.66 -3.51 35.56
N THR A 94 11.80 -3.60 34.87
CA THR A 94 12.58 -2.42 34.42
C THR A 94 12.02 -1.75 33.17
N GLY A 95 11.01 -2.36 32.50
CA GLY A 95 10.41 -1.79 31.31
C GLY A 95 9.27 -2.61 30.74
N GLU A 96 8.43 -1.94 29.98
CA GLU A 96 7.31 -2.55 29.27
C GLU A 96 7.07 -1.89 27.91
N SER A 97 6.39 -2.58 27.00
CA SER A 97 5.94 -2.00 25.74
C SER A 97 4.74 -1.08 25.95
N GLY A 98 4.45 -0.26 24.94
CA GLY A 98 3.12 0.33 24.82
C GLY A 98 2.03 -0.76 24.80
N VAL A 99 0.84 -0.40 25.25
CA VAL A 99 -0.33 -1.28 25.16
C VAL A 99 -0.78 -1.37 23.72
N ARG A 100 -0.90 -2.60 23.20
CA ARG A 100 -1.44 -2.89 21.86
C ARG A 100 -2.84 -3.44 21.98
N LEU A 101 -3.61 -3.22 20.93
CA LEU A 101 -4.97 -3.74 20.82
C LEU A 101 -5.08 -4.73 19.68
N VAL A 102 -5.88 -5.78 19.90
CA VAL A 102 -6.15 -6.80 18.86
C VAL A 102 -7.59 -7.30 18.98
N ARG A 103 -8.25 -7.49 17.85
CA ARG A 103 -9.53 -8.20 17.75
C ARG A 103 -9.28 -9.57 17.20
N THR A 104 -9.65 -10.60 17.94
CA THR A 104 -9.64 -12.01 17.50
C THR A 104 -10.72 -12.25 16.44
N GLY A 105 -10.57 -13.30 15.65
CA GLY A 105 -11.55 -13.71 14.67
C GLY A 105 -11.00 -13.84 13.27
N PHE A 106 -11.87 -14.19 12.34
CA PHE A 106 -11.55 -14.38 10.93
C PHE A 106 -11.33 -13.05 10.20
N ALA A 107 -10.34 -13.03 9.32
CA ALA A 107 -10.21 -12.05 8.25
C ALA A 107 -9.70 -12.73 6.97
N PRO A 108 -10.06 -12.24 5.75
CA PRO A 108 -9.67 -12.88 4.51
C PRO A 108 -8.17 -12.80 4.22
N GLY A 109 -7.60 -13.88 3.66
CA GLY A 109 -6.20 -13.98 3.24
C GLY A 109 -5.22 -14.29 4.37
N THR A 110 -3.93 -14.33 4.05
CA THR A 110 -2.86 -14.43 5.04
C THR A 110 -2.57 -13.05 5.60
N ILE A 111 -2.73 -12.87 6.90
CA ILE A 111 -2.57 -11.57 7.55
C ILE A 111 -1.07 -11.21 7.63
N VAL A 112 -0.68 -10.19 6.89
CA VAL A 112 0.67 -9.63 6.98
C VAL A 112 0.81 -8.82 8.26
N ASN A 113 -0.13 -7.91 8.51
CA ASN A 113 -0.19 -7.12 9.72
C ASN A 113 -1.61 -6.65 10.00
N TYR A 114 -1.87 -6.32 11.26
CA TYR A 114 -3.13 -5.77 11.76
C TYR A 114 -2.87 -4.56 12.64
N LEU A 115 -3.73 -3.57 12.54
CA LEU A 115 -3.77 -2.41 13.42
C LEU A 115 -5.22 -2.17 13.87
N HIS A 116 -5.44 -2.27 15.18
CA HIS A 116 -6.76 -2.01 15.74
C HIS A 116 -7.10 -0.51 15.62
N PRO A 117 -8.34 -0.13 15.25
CA PRO A 117 -8.72 1.28 15.06
C PRO A 117 -8.50 2.21 16.27
N GLU A 118 -8.51 1.64 17.47
CA GLU A 118 -8.28 2.37 18.71
C GLU A 118 -6.85 2.23 19.26
N ASP A 119 -5.95 1.52 18.53
CA ASP A 119 -4.53 1.40 18.91
C ASP A 119 -3.80 2.71 18.64
N THR A 120 -3.15 3.26 19.65
CA THR A 120 -2.48 4.57 19.58
C THR A 120 -0.98 4.48 19.36
N THR A 121 -0.42 3.28 19.19
CA THR A 121 1.03 3.07 19.06
C THR A 121 1.64 3.91 17.94
N TYR A 122 0.93 4.08 16.84
CA TYR A 122 1.37 4.85 15.69
C TYR A 122 0.59 6.16 15.49
N ALA A 123 -0.04 6.70 16.55
CA ALA A 123 -0.91 7.88 16.46
C ALA A 123 -0.23 9.13 15.87
N PHE A 124 1.11 9.20 15.91
CA PHE A 124 1.89 10.25 15.24
C PHE A 124 1.85 10.16 13.70
N SER A 125 1.44 9.03 13.14
CA SER A 125 1.24 8.81 11.71
C SER A 125 -0.21 8.48 11.36
N GLY A 126 -0.91 7.71 12.21
CA GLY A 126 -2.30 7.34 11.97
C GLY A 126 -2.79 6.14 12.77
N HIS A 127 -3.98 5.65 12.39
CA HIS A 127 -4.68 4.55 13.05
C HIS A 127 -5.14 3.46 12.09
N SER A 128 -4.73 3.50 10.82
CA SER A 128 -5.12 2.54 9.80
C SER A 128 -3.95 2.14 8.92
N LEU A 129 -4.06 0.98 8.29
CA LEU A 129 -3.08 0.44 7.34
C LEU A 129 -3.57 0.73 5.93
N CYS A 130 -2.74 1.40 5.11
CA CYS A 130 -3.16 1.84 3.80
C CYS A 130 -2.33 1.22 2.67
N SER A 131 -1.65 2.01 1.93
CA SER A 131 -1.08 1.77 0.61
C SER A 131 -0.18 0.51 0.55
N PRO A 132 -0.74 -0.67 0.26
CA PRO A 132 0.05 -1.90 0.19
C PRO A 132 0.97 -1.90 -1.04
N THR A 133 2.16 -2.44 -0.89
CA THR A 133 3.05 -2.76 -2.00
C THR A 133 3.76 -4.09 -1.76
N ILE A 134 3.93 -4.87 -2.82
CA ILE A 134 4.56 -6.19 -2.78
C ILE A 134 5.59 -6.35 -3.90
N VAL A 135 6.69 -7.00 -3.59
CA VAL A 135 7.72 -7.36 -4.56
C VAL A 135 8.32 -8.72 -4.21
N LYS A 136 8.75 -9.45 -5.24
CA LYS A 136 9.59 -10.63 -5.08
C LYS A 136 11.05 -10.21 -5.21
N LEU A 137 11.84 -10.54 -4.20
CA LEU A 137 13.27 -10.24 -4.13
C LEU A 137 14.08 -11.23 -4.98
N PRO A 138 15.33 -10.90 -5.37
CA PRO A 138 16.22 -11.81 -6.09
C PRO A 138 16.48 -13.14 -5.35
N SER A 139 16.48 -13.13 -4.02
CA SER A 139 16.56 -14.34 -3.20
C SER A 139 15.36 -15.28 -3.30
N GLY A 140 14.26 -14.82 -3.93
CA GLY A 140 12.97 -15.50 -3.96
C GLY A 140 12.06 -15.17 -2.77
N ALA A 141 12.54 -14.47 -1.75
CA ALA A 141 11.71 -13.98 -0.66
C ALA A 141 10.71 -12.91 -1.16
N LEU A 142 9.61 -12.73 -0.43
CA LEU A 142 8.64 -11.69 -0.71
C LEU A 142 8.85 -10.54 0.28
N MET A 143 8.83 -9.31 -0.21
CA MET A 143 8.84 -8.10 0.60
C MET A 143 7.54 -7.34 0.41
N THR A 144 6.96 -6.87 1.50
CA THR A 144 5.81 -5.98 1.50
C THR A 144 6.09 -4.72 2.30
N ALA A 145 5.44 -3.63 1.91
CA ALA A 145 5.37 -2.43 2.73
C ALA A 145 3.94 -1.92 2.77
N MET A 146 3.64 -1.17 3.83
CA MET A 146 2.36 -0.48 4.02
C MET A 146 2.57 0.75 4.88
N ASP A 147 1.89 1.83 4.57
CA ASP A 147 1.91 3.03 5.41
C ASP A 147 0.85 2.97 6.52
N VAL A 148 1.16 3.66 7.60
CA VAL A 148 0.23 3.93 8.70
C VAL A 148 -0.43 5.27 8.44
N PHE A 149 -1.73 5.23 8.16
CA PHE A 149 -2.50 6.34 7.61
C PHE A 149 -3.42 6.99 8.64
N SER A 150 -3.45 8.30 8.59
CA SER A 150 -4.45 9.11 9.27
C SER A 150 -5.50 9.58 8.27
N GLY A 151 -6.72 9.08 8.34
CA GLY A 151 -7.84 9.47 7.46
C GLY A 151 -8.20 10.97 7.49
N LYS A 152 -7.48 11.77 8.27
CA LYS A 152 -7.61 13.22 8.34
C LYS A 152 -6.25 13.87 8.15
N TYR A 153 -6.10 14.54 7.02
CA TYR A 153 -5.05 15.51 6.69
C TYR A 153 -3.69 15.38 7.40
N GLY A 154 -2.73 14.79 6.72
CA GLY A 154 -1.38 15.29 6.77
C GLY A 154 -0.39 14.71 7.77
N ASN A 155 -0.74 13.80 8.64
CA ASN A 155 0.24 13.23 9.59
C ASN A 155 0.87 11.91 9.13
N SER A 156 0.37 11.29 8.06
CA SER A 156 0.84 10.00 7.57
C SER A 156 2.29 10.09 7.07
N LYS A 157 3.20 9.43 7.77
CA LYS A 157 4.65 9.55 7.53
C LYS A 157 5.42 8.26 7.86
N LEU A 158 4.74 7.18 8.21
CA LEU A 158 5.37 5.94 8.62
C LEU A 158 5.01 4.82 7.66
N THR A 159 6.03 4.12 7.17
CA THR A 159 5.90 2.89 6.39
C THR A 159 6.50 1.72 7.16
N LEU A 160 5.78 0.61 7.24
CA LEU A 160 6.20 -0.64 7.88
C LEU A 160 6.55 -1.66 6.81
N LEU A 161 7.67 -2.39 6.97
CA LEU A 161 8.15 -3.41 6.04
C LEU A 161 8.07 -4.80 6.66
N PHE A 162 7.59 -5.76 5.86
CA PHE A 162 7.48 -7.17 6.26
C PHE A 162 8.02 -8.07 5.16
N LYS A 163 8.63 -9.20 5.57
CA LYS A 163 9.25 -10.19 4.68
C LYS A 163 8.69 -11.58 4.92
N SER A 164 8.54 -12.34 3.85
CA SER A 164 8.22 -13.77 3.89
C SER A 164 9.26 -14.56 3.12
N THR A 165 9.75 -15.65 3.71
CA THR A 165 10.71 -16.57 3.09
C THR A 165 10.08 -17.91 2.74
N ASP A 166 8.76 -18.07 2.94
CA ASP A 166 8.00 -19.32 2.74
C ASP A 166 6.84 -19.17 1.73
N GLY A 167 6.98 -18.19 0.83
CA GLY A 167 6.01 -17.94 -0.24
C GLY A 167 4.73 -17.27 0.21
N GLY A 168 4.78 -16.50 1.30
CA GLY A 168 3.65 -15.71 1.82
C GLY A 168 2.81 -16.43 2.87
N LYS A 169 3.25 -17.58 3.38
CA LYS A 169 2.54 -18.31 4.45
C LYS A 169 2.72 -17.64 5.80
N THR A 170 3.94 -17.16 6.09
CA THR A 170 4.25 -16.39 7.29
C THR A 170 5.00 -15.11 6.94
N TRP A 171 4.84 -14.09 7.77
CA TRP A 171 5.42 -12.77 7.58
C TRP A 171 6.15 -12.33 8.84
N ARG A 172 7.29 -11.66 8.65
CA ARG A 172 8.12 -11.13 9.71
C ARG A 172 8.36 -9.63 9.50
N TYR A 173 8.34 -8.88 10.58
CA TYR A 173 8.74 -7.48 10.55
C TYR A 173 10.22 -7.35 10.21
N VAL A 174 10.54 -6.42 9.32
CA VAL A 174 11.92 -6.09 8.92
C VAL A 174 12.34 -4.78 9.57
N THR A 175 11.66 -3.71 9.23
CA THR A 175 11.96 -2.35 9.70
C THR A 175 10.79 -1.42 9.45
N ASP A 176 10.91 -0.20 9.92
CA ASP A 176 10.04 0.91 9.60
C ASP A 176 10.83 2.06 8.96
N ILE A 177 10.20 2.77 8.04
CA ILE A 177 10.76 3.88 7.28
C ILE A 177 10.03 5.17 7.67
N TYR A 178 10.78 6.20 8.07
CA TYR A 178 10.25 7.51 8.43
C TYR A 178 11.21 8.64 7.99
N PRO A 179 10.71 9.71 7.31
CA PRO A 179 9.35 9.83 6.81
C PRO A 179 9.14 8.99 5.55
N SER A 180 7.99 8.36 5.43
CA SER A 180 7.59 7.63 4.23
C SER A 180 6.08 7.47 4.18
N PHE A 181 5.47 7.84 3.07
CA PHE A 181 4.04 7.78 2.80
C PHE A 181 3.78 7.32 1.37
N TRP A 182 2.75 6.50 1.13
CA TRP A 182 2.45 5.87 -0.15
C TRP A 182 3.65 5.12 -0.76
N PRO A 183 4.16 4.13 -0.07
CA PRO A 183 5.35 3.41 -0.50
C PRO A 183 5.08 2.61 -1.78
N LYS A 184 6.07 2.61 -2.70
CA LYS A 184 6.15 1.63 -3.79
C LYS A 184 7.51 0.97 -3.78
N LEU A 185 7.51 -0.34 -3.47
CA LEU A 185 8.68 -1.20 -3.60
C LEU A 185 8.85 -1.69 -5.03
N PHE A 186 10.08 -1.74 -5.52
CA PHE A 186 10.43 -2.41 -6.77
C PHE A 186 11.88 -2.88 -6.73
N VAL A 187 12.18 -3.89 -7.53
CA VAL A 187 13.54 -4.39 -7.73
C VAL A 187 14.05 -3.90 -9.09
N HIS A 188 15.25 -3.38 -9.09
CA HIS A 188 15.97 -3.02 -10.30
C HIS A 188 17.44 -3.41 -10.15
N ARG A 189 17.99 -4.18 -11.09
CA ARG A 189 19.38 -4.67 -11.07
C ARG A 189 19.79 -5.27 -9.72
N ASP A 190 18.97 -6.20 -9.26
CA ASP A 190 19.16 -6.94 -8.00
C ASP A 190 19.09 -6.11 -6.69
N SER A 191 18.93 -4.81 -6.77
CA SER A 191 18.73 -3.95 -5.60
C SER A 191 17.23 -3.66 -5.38
N LEU A 192 16.85 -3.54 -4.11
CA LEU A 192 15.51 -3.13 -3.70
C LEU A 192 15.44 -1.60 -3.60
N TYR A 193 14.44 -1.02 -4.24
CA TYR A 193 14.17 0.42 -4.17
C TYR A 193 12.81 0.70 -3.54
N LEU A 194 12.71 1.85 -2.91
CA LEU A 194 11.47 2.39 -2.37
C LEU A 194 11.25 3.82 -2.89
N PHE A 195 10.16 4.01 -3.65
CA PHE A 195 9.56 5.32 -3.84
C PHE A 195 8.60 5.62 -2.68
N SER A 196 8.60 6.86 -2.18
CA SER A 196 7.57 7.32 -1.25
C SER A 196 7.47 8.84 -1.22
N GLY A 197 6.33 9.38 -0.76
CA GLY A 197 6.23 10.77 -0.34
C GLY A 197 6.83 10.95 1.07
N SER A 198 7.37 12.13 1.37
CA SER A 198 7.76 12.46 2.75
C SER A 198 6.56 12.59 3.69
N GLN A 199 5.40 12.89 3.13
CA GLN A 199 4.07 12.96 3.73
C GLN A 199 3.03 13.11 2.61
N ASP A 200 1.75 13.25 2.94
CA ASP A 200 0.70 13.57 1.98
C ASP A 200 1.05 14.87 1.24
N TYR A 201 1.13 14.81 -0.11
CA TYR A 201 1.60 15.90 -0.99
C TYR A 201 2.95 16.52 -0.61
N GLY A 202 3.77 15.81 0.14
CA GLY A 202 5.15 16.18 0.46
C GLY A 202 6.12 15.83 -0.67
N ASP A 203 7.40 15.97 -0.38
CA ASP A 203 8.47 15.67 -1.33
C ASP A 203 8.45 14.21 -1.78
N MET A 204 8.66 13.97 -3.08
CA MET A 204 8.85 12.63 -3.64
C MET A 204 10.28 12.16 -3.41
N LEU A 205 10.42 11.01 -2.78
CA LEU A 205 11.67 10.44 -2.34
C LEU A 205 11.91 9.06 -2.97
N ILE A 206 13.18 8.74 -3.24
CA ILE A 206 13.63 7.40 -3.60
C ILE A 206 14.85 7.00 -2.77
N GLY A 207 14.89 5.77 -2.30
CA GLY A 207 16.06 5.19 -1.66
C GLY A 207 16.27 3.73 -2.04
N ARG A 208 17.45 3.19 -1.73
CA ARG A 208 17.87 1.85 -2.09
C ARG A 208 18.26 1.05 -0.85
N SER A 209 17.99 -0.23 -0.90
CA SER A 209 18.48 -1.24 0.03
C SER A 209 19.17 -2.37 -0.75
N ASP A 210 20.36 -2.74 -0.30
CA ASP A 210 21.14 -3.84 -0.86
C ASP A 210 21.18 -5.06 0.09
N ASP A 211 20.44 -5.01 1.21
CA ASP A 211 20.34 -6.06 2.23
C ASP A 211 18.88 -6.49 2.49
N GLU A 212 18.07 -6.47 1.43
CA GLU A 212 16.67 -6.90 1.45
C GLU A 212 15.80 -6.13 2.46
N GLY A 213 15.98 -4.82 2.50
CA GLY A 213 15.13 -3.90 3.24
C GLY A 213 15.50 -3.66 4.69
N VAL A 214 16.62 -4.22 5.17
CA VAL A 214 17.07 -4.02 6.57
C VAL A 214 17.65 -2.63 6.76
N THR A 215 18.56 -2.22 5.86
CA THR A 215 19.09 -0.86 5.83
C THR A 215 18.85 -0.18 4.50
N TRP A 216 18.82 1.14 4.52
CA TRP A 216 18.49 1.98 3.37
C TRP A 216 19.49 3.11 3.21
N THR A 217 19.72 3.54 1.98
CA THR A 217 20.41 4.80 1.73
C THR A 217 19.60 5.97 2.29
N ALA A 218 20.26 7.09 2.58
CA ALA A 218 19.53 8.35 2.71
C ALA A 218 18.74 8.59 1.41
N PRO A 219 17.46 8.97 1.48
CA PRO A 219 16.64 9.09 0.30
C PRO A 219 17.04 10.31 -0.55
N THR A 220 17.00 10.13 -1.87
CA THR A 220 17.14 11.19 -2.84
C THR A 220 15.79 11.87 -3.06
N HIS A 221 15.79 13.20 -3.06
CA HIS A 221 14.65 14.04 -3.37
C HIS A 221 14.50 14.21 -4.89
N ILE A 222 13.34 13.84 -5.43
CA ILE A 222 13.05 13.84 -6.87
C ILE A 222 12.19 15.06 -7.26
N ILE A 223 11.06 15.26 -6.58
CA ILE A 223 10.09 16.33 -6.85
C ILE A 223 9.68 16.97 -5.54
N SER A 224 9.72 18.30 -5.50
CA SER A 224 9.29 19.06 -4.33
C SER A 224 7.76 19.06 -4.17
N GLY A 225 7.32 18.91 -2.92
CA GLY A 225 5.95 19.08 -2.49
C GLY A 225 5.85 20.07 -1.35
N CYS A 226 4.63 20.54 -1.10
CA CYS A 226 4.39 21.54 -0.05
C CYS A 226 3.74 20.94 1.21
N GLY A 227 3.17 19.72 1.11
CA GLY A 227 2.51 19.06 2.21
C GLY A 227 0.97 19.02 2.08
N PRO A 228 0.27 18.55 3.10
CA PRO A 228 -1.11 18.04 2.99
C PRO A 228 -2.17 19.09 2.64
N PHE A 229 -1.85 20.35 2.74
CA PHE A 229 -2.80 21.45 2.49
C PHE A 229 -2.51 22.24 1.22
N GLU A 230 -1.43 21.90 0.52
CA GLU A 230 -0.95 22.58 -0.66
C GLU A 230 -0.69 21.59 -1.79
N MET A 231 -0.43 22.12 -3.00
CA MET A 231 -0.15 21.27 -4.16
C MET A 231 1.19 20.56 -4.03
N GLY A 232 1.20 19.28 -4.37
CA GLY A 232 2.41 18.47 -4.33
C GLY A 232 2.26 17.15 -5.09
N PRO A 233 3.36 16.39 -5.24
CA PRO A 233 3.34 15.09 -5.85
C PRO A 233 2.47 14.12 -5.03
N HIS A 234 1.71 13.30 -5.76
CA HIS A 234 0.89 12.25 -5.23
C HIS A 234 1.22 10.96 -5.99
N LYS A 235 1.72 9.96 -5.30
CA LYS A 235 2.11 8.71 -5.93
C LYS A 235 1.71 7.54 -5.05
N GLY A 236 0.58 6.93 -5.37
CA GLY A 236 0.23 5.64 -4.80
C GLY A 236 1.19 4.52 -5.24
N PRO A 237 1.09 3.31 -4.68
CA PRO A 237 1.88 2.15 -5.09
C PRO A 237 1.45 1.67 -6.49
N MET A 238 1.86 2.42 -7.51
CA MET A 238 1.51 2.18 -8.90
C MET A 238 2.66 1.45 -9.63
N PRO A 239 2.38 0.78 -10.76
CA PRO A 239 3.38 0.02 -11.51
C PRO A 239 4.61 0.84 -11.90
N ILE A 240 5.76 0.17 -11.89
CA ILE A 240 6.97 0.63 -12.55
C ILE A 240 7.21 -0.35 -13.69
N VAL A 241 7.30 0.16 -14.90
CA VAL A 241 7.49 -0.66 -16.12
C VAL A 241 8.74 -0.21 -16.84
N GLU A 242 9.49 -1.17 -17.39
CA GLU A 242 10.61 -0.90 -18.28
C GLU A 242 10.12 -0.97 -19.72
N TRP A 243 10.39 0.09 -20.49
CA TRP A 243 10.06 0.16 -21.90
C TRP A 243 11.11 0.97 -22.66
N ASN A 244 11.58 0.45 -23.79
CA ASN A 244 12.60 1.08 -24.65
C ASN A 244 13.83 1.57 -23.84
N GLY A 245 14.31 0.77 -22.88
CA GLY A 245 15.49 1.11 -22.06
C GLY A 245 15.25 2.17 -20.99
N ARG A 246 14.01 2.52 -20.69
CA ARG A 246 13.63 3.45 -19.63
C ARG A 246 12.67 2.82 -18.64
N LEU A 247 12.77 3.20 -17.37
CA LEU A 247 11.78 2.91 -16.34
C LEU A 247 10.75 4.04 -16.35
N TYR A 248 9.47 3.67 -16.33
CA TYR A 248 8.35 4.59 -16.25
C TYR A 248 7.45 4.27 -15.06
N THR A 249 6.90 5.30 -14.45
CA THR A 249 5.84 5.18 -13.46
C THR A 249 4.91 6.39 -13.53
N ALA A 250 3.63 6.17 -13.23
CA ALA A 250 2.70 7.28 -13.15
C ALA A 250 2.96 8.13 -11.90
N ILE A 251 2.69 9.40 -12.01
CA ILE A 251 2.73 10.37 -10.93
C ILE A 251 1.61 11.38 -11.10
N ASP A 252 0.99 11.75 -10.00
CA ASP A 252 -0.01 12.82 -9.95
C ASP A 252 0.59 14.05 -9.26
N TYR A 253 0.01 15.20 -9.49
CA TYR A 253 0.33 16.44 -8.79
C TYR A 253 -0.97 17.15 -8.43
N GLY A 254 -1.16 17.43 -7.16
CA GLY A 254 -2.44 17.96 -6.74
C GLY A 254 -2.58 18.24 -5.26
N CYS A 255 -3.83 18.35 -4.82
CA CYS A 255 -4.20 18.44 -3.43
C CYS A 255 -5.70 18.20 -3.25
N TRP A 256 -6.09 17.32 -2.32
CA TRP A 256 -7.50 17.08 -1.99
C TRP A 256 -8.20 18.33 -1.44
N ARG A 257 -7.50 19.16 -0.69
CA ARG A 257 -8.06 20.42 -0.18
C ARG A 257 -8.50 21.35 -1.31
N HIS A 258 -7.72 21.40 -2.38
CA HIS A 258 -8.01 22.24 -3.54
C HIS A 258 -8.90 21.53 -4.57
N GLN A 259 -9.23 20.25 -4.35
CA GLN A 259 -10.03 19.45 -5.29
C GLN A 259 -9.45 19.47 -6.71
N GLN A 260 -8.13 19.36 -6.82
CA GLN A 260 -7.40 19.40 -8.08
C GLN A 260 -6.30 18.36 -8.12
N HIS A 261 -6.29 17.56 -9.20
CA HIS A 261 -5.20 16.67 -9.55
C HIS A 261 -4.89 16.78 -11.04
N ALA A 262 -3.62 16.72 -11.37
CA ALA A 262 -3.09 16.62 -12.72
C ALA A 262 -2.13 15.44 -12.77
N ASN A 263 -1.85 14.89 -13.95
CA ASN A 263 -1.24 13.59 -14.11
C ASN A 263 -0.06 13.62 -15.07
N GLY A 264 0.98 12.88 -14.75
CA GLY A 264 2.18 12.76 -15.57
C GLY A 264 2.76 11.35 -15.56
N LEU A 265 3.82 11.18 -16.33
CA LEU A 265 4.73 10.05 -16.24
C LEU A 265 6.08 10.55 -15.74
N LEU A 266 6.63 9.88 -14.75
CA LEU A 266 7.98 10.04 -14.25
C LEU A 266 8.84 8.93 -14.88
N SER A 267 10.04 9.26 -15.38
CA SER A 267 10.89 8.27 -16.02
C SER A 267 12.37 8.53 -15.85
N ILE A 268 13.15 7.47 -16.04
CA ILE A 268 14.62 7.48 -15.98
C ILE A 268 15.17 6.45 -16.96
N ASP A 269 16.33 6.73 -17.54
CA ASP A 269 17.09 5.70 -18.27
C ASP A 269 17.36 4.50 -17.35
N ALA A 270 17.03 3.30 -17.79
CA ALA A 270 17.20 2.08 -16.99
C ALA A 270 18.66 1.77 -16.65
N GLN A 271 19.64 2.38 -17.33
CA GLN A 271 21.06 2.24 -17.05
C GLN A 271 21.62 3.35 -16.13
N ALA A 272 20.86 4.43 -15.90
CA ALA A 272 21.29 5.53 -15.05
C ALA A 272 21.27 5.16 -13.56
N ASP A 273 21.94 5.97 -12.73
CA ASP A 273 21.83 5.89 -11.29
C ASP A 273 20.46 6.43 -10.85
N LEU A 274 19.64 5.56 -10.26
CA LEU A 274 18.31 5.93 -9.79
C LEU A 274 18.34 6.86 -8.56
N LEU A 275 19.48 6.95 -7.88
CA LEU A 275 19.67 7.84 -6.73
C LEU A 275 20.20 9.23 -7.12
N ASP A 276 20.46 9.48 -8.38
CA ASP A 276 20.77 10.84 -8.88
C ASP A 276 19.49 11.49 -9.41
N ALA A 277 19.03 12.51 -8.71
CA ALA A 277 17.80 13.24 -9.07
C ALA A 277 17.85 13.87 -10.46
N ALA A 278 19.04 14.23 -10.96
CA ALA A 278 19.21 14.85 -12.27
C ALA A 278 18.92 13.90 -13.44
N ASN A 279 18.90 12.58 -13.20
CA ASN A 279 18.57 11.59 -14.20
C ASN A 279 17.07 11.37 -14.38
N TRP A 280 16.25 11.86 -13.45
CA TRP A 280 14.80 11.74 -13.49
C TRP A 280 14.18 12.89 -14.28
N VAL A 281 13.30 12.51 -15.22
CA VAL A 281 12.50 13.47 -15.98
C VAL A 281 11.02 13.12 -15.86
N TYR A 282 10.16 14.12 -16.05
CA TYR A 282 8.72 13.91 -16.02
C TYR A 282 8.00 14.77 -17.04
N THR A 283 6.87 14.28 -17.53
CA THR A 283 6.00 15.01 -18.45
C THR A 283 5.36 16.21 -17.74
N PRO A 284 5.00 17.28 -18.44
CA PRO A 284 4.10 18.29 -17.89
C PRO A 284 2.81 17.62 -17.36
N PHE A 285 2.32 18.08 -16.19
CA PHE A 285 1.13 17.50 -15.58
C PHE A 285 -0.13 17.90 -16.36
N ALA A 286 -0.77 16.91 -17.00
CA ALA A 286 -2.01 17.07 -17.74
C ALA A 286 -3.20 17.16 -16.76
N LYS A 287 -4.01 18.22 -16.92
CA LYS A 287 -5.27 18.38 -16.15
C LYS A 287 -6.40 17.62 -16.84
N TYR A 288 -7.33 17.11 -16.04
CA TYR A 288 -8.60 16.59 -16.54
C TYR A 288 -9.40 17.71 -17.21
N ASP A 289 -9.91 17.44 -18.41
CA ASP A 289 -10.81 18.35 -19.13
C ASP A 289 -12.21 17.71 -19.25
N PRO A 290 -13.25 18.31 -18.65
CA PRO A 290 -14.61 17.80 -18.78
C PRO A 290 -15.18 17.89 -20.20
N ALA A 291 -14.50 18.59 -21.12
CA ALA A 291 -14.87 18.63 -22.53
C ALA A 291 -14.32 17.42 -23.34
N TRP A 292 -13.50 16.57 -22.74
CA TRP A 292 -13.03 15.38 -23.42
C TRP A 292 -14.19 14.46 -23.86
N PRO A 293 -14.09 13.82 -25.04
CA PRO A 293 -15.10 12.88 -25.47
C PRO A 293 -15.33 11.77 -24.43
N ASN A 294 -16.59 11.47 -24.14
CA ASN A 294 -17.04 10.49 -23.13
C ASN A 294 -16.70 10.83 -21.68
N ALA A 295 -16.28 12.06 -21.38
CA ALA A 295 -16.10 12.50 -20.01
C ALA A 295 -17.43 12.42 -19.23
N PRO A 296 -17.43 11.92 -17.97
CA PRO A 296 -18.64 11.95 -17.14
C PRO A 296 -19.05 13.40 -16.88
N LYS A 297 -20.39 13.65 -16.90
CA LYS A 297 -20.93 14.99 -16.68
C LYS A 297 -20.91 15.35 -15.20
N GLY A 298 -20.48 16.55 -14.88
CA GLY A 298 -20.47 17.06 -13.51
C GLY A 298 -19.07 17.42 -13.03
N PHE A 299 -18.90 17.54 -11.73
CA PHE A 299 -17.64 17.96 -11.13
C PHE A 299 -16.75 16.75 -10.79
N SER A 300 -15.51 16.77 -11.27
CA SER A 300 -14.45 15.86 -10.87
C SER A 300 -13.22 16.68 -10.41
N PRO A 301 -12.56 16.29 -9.31
CA PRO A 301 -11.27 16.85 -8.92
C PRO A 301 -10.13 16.45 -9.86
N GLY A 302 -10.38 15.56 -10.81
CA GLY A 302 -9.43 15.11 -11.82
C GLY A 302 -9.20 13.59 -11.78
N CYS A 303 -8.17 13.17 -12.50
CA CYS A 303 -7.72 11.79 -12.54
C CYS A 303 -6.61 11.56 -11.52
N ILE A 304 -6.53 10.36 -10.98
CA ILE A 304 -5.51 10.00 -10.00
C ILE A 304 -5.11 8.54 -10.14
N GLU A 305 -3.99 8.18 -9.50
CA GLU A 305 -3.53 6.81 -9.33
C GLU A 305 -3.37 6.09 -10.67
N GLY A 306 -2.58 6.72 -11.56
CA GLY A 306 -2.34 6.21 -12.89
C GLY A 306 -1.43 4.98 -12.93
N ASN A 307 -1.61 4.17 -13.97
CA ASN A 307 -0.77 3.03 -14.27
C ASN A 307 0.06 3.35 -15.51
N ALA A 308 1.39 3.42 -15.37
CA ALA A 308 2.27 3.38 -16.52
C ALA A 308 2.16 2.00 -17.18
N VAL A 309 1.83 1.96 -18.44
CA VAL A 309 1.59 0.71 -19.19
C VAL A 309 1.81 0.94 -20.67
N VAL A 310 2.28 -0.09 -21.39
CA VAL A 310 2.49 -0.02 -22.84
C VAL A 310 1.20 -0.43 -23.56
N SER A 311 0.71 0.42 -24.44
CA SER A 311 -0.48 0.14 -25.25
C SER A 311 -0.20 -0.91 -26.34
N PRO A 312 -1.23 -1.50 -26.99
CA PRO A 312 -1.03 -2.44 -28.11
C PRO A 312 -0.23 -1.86 -29.28
N GLN A 313 -0.21 -0.54 -29.42
CA GLN A 313 0.58 0.17 -30.44
C GLN A 313 2.05 0.39 -30.02
N GLY A 314 2.48 -0.16 -28.89
CA GLY A 314 3.83 0.01 -28.38
C GLY A 314 4.12 1.41 -27.81
N VAL A 315 3.10 2.16 -27.39
CA VAL A 315 3.25 3.51 -26.84
C VAL A 315 3.06 3.48 -25.34
N ILE A 316 4.02 4.09 -24.60
CA ILE A 316 3.87 4.27 -23.17
C ILE A 316 2.66 5.16 -22.87
N SER A 317 1.82 4.71 -21.96
CA SER A 317 0.55 5.36 -21.62
C SER A 317 0.37 5.43 -20.12
N ASN A 318 -0.41 6.40 -19.66
CA ASN A 318 -0.86 6.52 -18.29
C ASN A 318 -2.37 6.18 -18.23
N TYR A 319 -2.71 5.05 -17.60
CA TYR A 319 -4.08 4.58 -17.49
C TYR A 319 -4.61 4.91 -16.08
N LEU A 320 -5.57 5.84 -16.00
CA LEU A 320 -5.95 6.52 -14.77
C LEU A 320 -7.41 6.28 -14.39
N ARG A 321 -7.71 6.15 -13.12
CA ARG A 321 -9.08 6.33 -12.66
C ARG A 321 -9.46 7.81 -12.66
N ILE A 322 -10.75 8.08 -12.96
CA ILE A 322 -11.34 9.38 -12.75
C ILE A 322 -11.94 9.39 -11.34
N ASP A 323 -11.64 10.39 -10.53
CA ASP A 323 -12.34 10.61 -9.28
C ASP A 323 -13.61 11.45 -9.54
N HIS A 324 -14.75 10.79 -9.59
CA HIS A 324 -16.01 11.40 -10.09
C HIS A 324 -17.29 11.01 -9.34
N PRO A 325 -17.27 10.95 -7.99
CA PRO A 325 -18.46 10.56 -7.23
C PRO A 325 -19.64 11.54 -7.38
N LYS A 326 -19.37 12.76 -7.88
CA LYS A 326 -20.37 13.81 -8.13
C LYS A 326 -20.71 13.98 -9.61
N CYS A 327 -20.28 13.04 -10.46
CA CYS A 327 -20.57 13.04 -11.88
C CYS A 327 -21.74 12.11 -12.22
N ASP A 328 -22.16 12.18 -13.47
CA ASP A 328 -23.10 11.24 -14.10
C ASP A 328 -22.44 10.60 -15.34
N PRO A 329 -22.16 9.29 -15.35
CA PRO A 329 -22.29 8.36 -14.21
C PRO A 329 -21.31 8.68 -13.09
N PRO A 330 -21.63 8.34 -11.82
CA PRO A 330 -20.76 8.65 -10.68
C PRO A 330 -19.48 7.81 -10.65
N TYR A 331 -19.47 6.68 -11.35
CA TYR A 331 -18.34 5.75 -11.44
C TYR A 331 -18.34 5.01 -12.77
N GLY A 332 -17.32 4.19 -13.02
CA GLY A 332 -17.26 3.29 -14.18
C GLY A 332 -16.52 3.86 -15.38
N LYS A 333 -15.72 4.91 -15.22
CA LYS A 333 -14.90 5.50 -16.27
C LYS A 333 -13.44 5.55 -15.88
N ALA A 334 -12.55 5.37 -16.87
CA ALA A 334 -11.11 5.57 -16.76
C ALA A 334 -10.58 6.39 -17.95
N VAL A 335 -9.48 7.06 -17.76
CA VAL A 335 -8.81 7.87 -18.80
C VAL A 335 -7.53 7.18 -19.22
N VAL A 336 -7.28 7.15 -20.53
CA VAL A 336 -6.00 6.76 -21.12
C VAL A 336 -5.34 8.01 -21.68
N LEU A 337 -4.19 8.37 -21.12
CA LEU A 337 -3.33 9.43 -21.65
C LEU A 337 -2.12 8.77 -22.31
N ARG A 338 -1.85 9.17 -23.55
CA ARG A 338 -0.74 8.66 -24.36
C ARG A 338 0.49 9.54 -24.17
N GLY A 339 1.63 8.93 -23.85
CA GLY A 339 2.94 9.58 -23.86
C GLY A 339 3.58 9.60 -25.23
N ASP A 340 4.83 10.02 -25.29
CA ASP A 340 5.68 9.99 -26.48
C ASP A 340 6.89 9.08 -26.22
N ASN A 341 7.11 8.10 -27.09
CA ASN A 341 8.24 7.18 -26.95
C ASN A 341 9.59 7.81 -27.33
N ALA A 342 9.57 8.90 -28.11
CA ALA A 342 10.78 9.59 -28.56
C ALA A 342 11.20 10.70 -27.59
N ASP A 343 10.24 11.31 -26.93
CA ASP A 343 10.47 12.39 -25.96
C ASP A 343 9.72 12.10 -24.65
N PRO A 344 10.42 11.63 -23.60
CA PRO A 344 9.80 11.29 -22.31
C PRO A 344 9.32 12.53 -21.53
N GLU A 345 9.64 13.74 -21.94
CA GLU A 345 9.19 14.99 -21.35
C GLU A 345 8.04 15.64 -22.13
N ALA A 346 7.64 15.08 -23.27
CA ALA A 346 6.53 15.60 -24.07
C ALA A 346 5.20 15.56 -23.26
N PRO A 347 4.30 16.54 -23.46
CA PRO A 347 2.99 16.55 -22.82
C PRO A 347 2.19 15.30 -23.16
N LEU A 348 1.50 14.72 -22.16
CA LEU A 348 0.57 13.62 -22.37
C LEU A 348 -0.64 14.10 -23.19
N ALA A 349 -1.04 13.31 -24.17
CA ALA A 349 -2.22 13.55 -24.99
C ALA A 349 -3.35 12.59 -24.62
N LEU A 350 -4.61 13.07 -24.63
CA LEU A 350 -5.76 12.18 -24.50
C LEU A 350 -5.74 11.14 -25.62
N ASP A 351 -5.76 9.86 -25.23
CA ASP A 351 -6.11 8.79 -26.16
C ASP A 351 -7.63 8.57 -26.15
N ARG A 352 -8.18 8.17 -24.99
CA ARG A 352 -9.64 8.05 -24.84
C ARG A 352 -10.08 7.94 -23.38
N ILE A 353 -11.37 8.11 -23.16
CA ILE A 353 -12.08 7.72 -21.93
C ILE A 353 -12.84 6.43 -22.23
N VAL A 354 -12.67 5.43 -21.36
CA VAL A 354 -13.21 4.09 -21.51
C VAL A 354 -14.14 3.72 -20.36
N ASP A 355 -14.97 2.72 -20.60
CA ASP A 355 -15.72 2.07 -19.53
C ASP A 355 -14.77 1.17 -18.73
N CYS A 356 -14.81 1.32 -17.41
CA CYS A 356 -13.94 0.60 -16.49
C CYS A 356 -14.78 -0.09 -15.42
N PRO A 357 -14.84 -1.41 -15.40
CA PRO A 357 -15.64 -2.14 -14.40
C PRO A 357 -15.02 -2.14 -13.01
N LEU A 358 -13.73 -1.78 -12.90
CA LEU A 358 -12.97 -1.78 -11.64
C LEU A 358 -12.40 -0.39 -11.35
N GLY A 359 -12.23 -0.08 -10.07
CA GLY A 359 -11.41 1.03 -9.62
C GLY A 359 -11.97 2.43 -9.74
N SER A 360 -13.19 2.62 -10.23
CA SER A 360 -13.75 3.98 -10.34
C SER A 360 -13.96 4.67 -8.98
N ASN A 361 -14.02 3.92 -7.89
CA ASN A 361 -14.10 4.41 -6.51
C ASN A 361 -12.78 4.15 -5.72
N SER A 362 -11.83 3.45 -6.30
CA SER A 362 -10.61 2.96 -5.66
C SER A 362 -9.52 2.75 -6.70
N LYS A 363 -8.27 2.75 -6.26
CA LYS A 363 -7.15 2.36 -7.09
C LYS A 363 -7.37 0.96 -7.68
N PHE A 364 -7.10 0.81 -8.96
CA PHE A 364 -6.83 -0.47 -9.61
C PHE A 364 -5.37 -0.54 -10.04
N GLN A 365 -4.87 -1.75 -10.30
CA GLN A 365 -3.55 -1.94 -10.85
C GLN A 365 -3.60 -2.80 -12.09
N LEU A 366 -2.85 -2.38 -13.11
CA LEU A 366 -2.89 -2.90 -14.47
C LEU A 366 -1.49 -3.36 -14.91
N TYR A 367 -1.42 -4.60 -15.43
CA TYR A 367 -0.25 -5.13 -16.12
C TYR A 367 -0.68 -5.88 -17.38
N GLN A 368 0.27 -6.03 -18.32
CA GLN A 368 0.14 -6.94 -19.46
C GLN A 368 0.72 -8.31 -19.09
N ASP A 369 -0.04 -9.37 -19.33
CA ASP A 369 0.47 -10.74 -19.16
C ASP A 369 1.57 -11.04 -20.19
N PRO A 370 2.79 -11.38 -19.75
CA PRO A 370 3.92 -11.56 -20.66
C PRO A 370 3.80 -12.78 -21.59
N VAL A 371 2.86 -13.69 -21.30
CA VAL A 371 2.67 -14.92 -22.08
C VAL A 371 1.56 -14.77 -23.11
N THR A 372 0.41 -14.24 -22.71
CA THR A 372 -0.77 -14.13 -23.58
C THR A 372 -0.91 -12.77 -24.26
N GLY A 373 -0.17 -11.75 -23.77
CA GLY A 373 -0.30 -10.37 -24.21
C GLY A 373 -1.59 -9.67 -23.77
N LYS A 374 -2.49 -10.37 -23.08
CA LYS A 374 -3.72 -9.76 -22.54
C LYS A 374 -3.41 -8.81 -21.40
N TYR A 375 -4.20 -7.78 -21.25
CA TYR A 375 -4.11 -6.87 -20.13
C TYR A 375 -4.95 -7.39 -18.97
N ILE A 376 -4.40 -7.32 -17.77
CA ILE A 376 -5.01 -7.77 -16.52
C ILE A 376 -5.13 -6.58 -15.59
N MET A 377 -6.33 -6.31 -15.12
CA MET A 377 -6.62 -5.29 -14.13
C MET A 377 -7.15 -5.97 -12.87
N ILE A 378 -6.60 -5.64 -11.71
CA ILE A 378 -7.16 -6.03 -10.41
C ILE A 378 -7.56 -4.78 -9.65
N GLY A 379 -8.77 -4.77 -9.11
CA GLY A 379 -9.33 -3.63 -8.41
C GLY A 379 -10.67 -3.96 -7.77
N THR A 380 -11.27 -2.94 -7.17
CA THR A 380 -12.59 -3.06 -6.57
C THR A 380 -13.66 -2.92 -7.65
N GLU A 381 -14.53 -3.90 -7.76
CA GLU A 381 -15.70 -3.85 -8.66
C GLU A 381 -16.74 -2.87 -8.10
N GLN A 382 -17.22 -1.97 -8.93
CA GLN A 382 -18.28 -1.06 -8.54
C GLN A 382 -19.66 -1.76 -8.62
N ALA A 383 -20.32 -1.89 -7.50
CA ALA A 383 -21.73 -2.29 -7.49
C ALA A 383 -22.59 -1.10 -7.97
N ALA A 384 -23.50 -1.34 -8.92
CA ALA A 384 -24.24 -0.31 -9.66
C ALA A 384 -25.08 0.63 -8.76
N ASP A 385 -25.45 0.19 -7.58
CA ASP A 385 -26.45 0.82 -6.71
C ASP A 385 -25.98 1.11 -5.28
N LYS A 386 -24.76 0.70 -4.91
CA LYS A 386 -24.21 0.94 -3.57
C LYS A 386 -22.76 1.43 -3.64
N PRO A 387 -22.46 2.63 -3.14
CA PRO A 387 -21.06 3.01 -2.95
C PRO A 387 -20.43 2.05 -1.95
N GLY A 388 -19.36 1.38 -2.33
CA GLY A 388 -18.68 0.44 -1.47
C GLY A 388 -17.47 -0.15 -2.15
N ARG A 389 -16.66 -0.87 -1.38
CA ARG A 389 -15.45 -1.54 -1.85
C ARG A 389 -15.46 -3.02 -1.44
N THR A 390 -16.64 -3.64 -1.51
CA THR A 390 -16.90 -4.98 -0.96
C THR A 390 -16.57 -6.14 -1.90
N VAL A 391 -16.24 -5.84 -3.18
CA VAL A 391 -15.94 -6.88 -4.18
C VAL A 391 -14.59 -6.61 -4.82
N LEU A 392 -13.62 -7.50 -4.61
CA LEU A 392 -12.31 -7.45 -5.26
C LEU A 392 -12.28 -8.39 -6.44
N SER A 393 -11.99 -7.86 -7.63
CA SER A 393 -12.13 -8.60 -8.89
C SER A 393 -10.91 -8.46 -9.80
N MET A 394 -10.81 -9.41 -10.73
CA MET A 394 -9.94 -9.35 -11.90
C MET A 394 -10.77 -9.12 -13.15
N ALA A 395 -10.34 -8.16 -13.95
CA ALA A 395 -10.84 -7.93 -15.30
C ALA A 395 -9.71 -8.07 -16.32
N ILE A 396 -10.07 -8.44 -17.53
CA ILE A 396 -9.12 -8.57 -18.63
C ILE A 396 -9.58 -7.76 -19.85
N SER A 397 -8.61 -7.37 -20.66
CA SER A 397 -8.82 -6.77 -21.97
C SER A 397 -7.83 -7.37 -22.99
N GLU A 398 -8.31 -7.58 -24.21
CA GLU A 398 -7.48 -8.02 -25.34
C GLU A 398 -6.99 -6.83 -26.17
N ASP A 399 -7.71 -5.70 -26.10
CA ASP A 399 -7.47 -4.50 -26.89
C ASP A 399 -7.08 -3.27 -26.08
N PHE A 400 -6.91 -3.42 -24.74
CA PHE A 400 -6.55 -2.34 -23.83
C PHE A 400 -7.73 -1.42 -23.41
N TYR A 401 -8.85 -1.47 -24.12
CA TYR A 401 -9.94 -0.51 -23.97
C TYR A 401 -11.25 -1.14 -23.52
N ASN A 402 -11.51 -2.37 -23.94
CA ASN A 402 -12.74 -3.09 -23.63
C ASN A 402 -12.45 -4.14 -22.54
N TRP A 403 -13.07 -3.98 -21.40
CA TRP A 403 -12.80 -4.79 -20.22
C TRP A 403 -13.96 -5.69 -19.85
N ARG A 404 -13.66 -6.91 -19.43
CA ARG A 404 -14.65 -7.82 -18.84
C ARG A 404 -14.12 -8.40 -17.53
N VAL A 405 -14.96 -8.45 -16.50
CA VAL A 405 -14.67 -9.13 -15.24
C VAL A 405 -14.65 -10.64 -15.50
N VAL A 406 -13.60 -11.31 -15.05
CA VAL A 406 -13.38 -12.75 -15.27
C VAL A 406 -13.32 -13.54 -13.97
N HIS A 407 -12.96 -12.88 -12.86
CA HIS A 407 -12.87 -13.56 -11.56
C HIS A 407 -13.12 -12.59 -10.41
N ARG A 408 -13.82 -13.05 -9.37
CA ARG A 408 -14.01 -12.34 -8.11
C ARG A 408 -13.26 -13.07 -7.02
N PHE A 409 -12.23 -12.43 -6.49
CA PHE A 409 -11.41 -12.99 -5.41
C PHE A 409 -12.16 -12.96 -4.07
N LEU A 410 -12.82 -11.85 -3.82
CA LEU A 410 -13.60 -11.59 -2.61
C LEU A 410 -14.92 -10.94 -3.03
N ASP A 411 -16.03 -11.58 -2.68
CA ASP A 411 -17.36 -11.10 -2.99
C ASP A 411 -18.20 -11.03 -1.70
N TYR A 412 -18.23 -9.84 -1.12
CA TYR A 412 -18.94 -9.51 0.12
C TYR A 412 -20.00 -8.43 -0.13
N ARG A 413 -20.67 -8.49 -1.29
CA ARG A 413 -21.66 -7.46 -1.67
C ARG A 413 -22.83 -7.32 -0.70
N ASP A 414 -23.11 -8.37 0.08
CA ASP A 414 -24.17 -8.38 1.09
C ASP A 414 -23.70 -7.90 2.48
N ALA A 415 -22.40 -7.65 2.64
CA ALA A 415 -21.84 -7.11 3.87
C ALA A 415 -22.12 -5.60 3.99
N ASP A 416 -21.91 -5.06 5.21
CA ASP A 416 -21.99 -3.63 5.46
C ASP A 416 -20.93 -2.85 4.66
N PRO A 417 -21.31 -2.09 3.63
CA PRO A 417 -20.36 -1.34 2.81
C PRO A 417 -19.70 -0.18 3.54
N GLY A 418 -20.16 0.17 4.75
CA GLY A 418 -19.54 1.19 5.59
C GLY A 418 -18.29 0.70 6.32
N HIS A 419 -18.18 -0.61 6.58
CA HIS A 419 -17.13 -1.19 7.40
C HIS A 419 -16.37 -2.35 6.74
N VAL A 420 -16.82 -2.82 5.58
CA VAL A 420 -16.12 -3.87 4.81
C VAL A 420 -15.57 -3.27 3.52
N GLY A 421 -14.28 -3.50 3.25
CA GLY A 421 -13.63 -3.01 2.03
C GLY A 421 -12.38 -3.79 1.66
N PHE A 422 -12.26 -4.11 0.37
CA PHE A 422 -11.12 -4.76 -0.26
C PHE A 422 -10.62 -3.86 -1.38
N GLN A 423 -9.47 -3.22 -1.19
CA GLN A 423 -9.11 -2.07 -1.98
C GLN A 423 -7.61 -1.89 -2.11
N TYR A 424 -7.21 -1.02 -3.04
CA TYR A 424 -5.81 -0.65 -3.25
C TYR A 424 -4.91 -1.87 -3.46
N PRO A 425 -5.28 -2.84 -4.30
CA PRO A 425 -4.40 -3.98 -4.55
C PRO A 425 -3.05 -3.51 -5.10
N ASP A 426 -1.97 -4.13 -4.63
CA ASP A 426 -0.69 -4.17 -5.34
C ASP A 426 -0.35 -5.63 -5.62
N TRP A 427 0.10 -5.94 -6.83
CA TRP A 427 0.33 -7.30 -7.23
C TRP A 427 1.47 -7.43 -8.24
N THR A 428 2.00 -8.63 -8.34
CA THR A 428 3.06 -8.95 -9.30
C THR A 428 2.94 -10.41 -9.74
N PHE A 429 3.55 -10.75 -10.88
CA PHE A 429 3.62 -12.13 -11.36
C PHE A 429 4.67 -12.95 -10.58
N ASP A 430 4.39 -14.23 -10.39
CA ASP A 430 5.32 -15.24 -9.87
C ASP A 430 5.15 -16.53 -10.70
N GLY A 431 5.71 -16.54 -11.91
CA GLY A 431 5.48 -17.59 -12.89
C GLY A 431 4.03 -17.65 -13.34
N ASP A 432 3.34 -18.74 -13.04
CA ASP A 432 1.92 -18.93 -13.34
C ASP A 432 0.98 -18.40 -12.24
N ASP A 433 1.54 -17.87 -11.16
CA ASP A 433 0.78 -17.31 -10.05
C ASP A 433 0.80 -15.77 -10.05
N ILE A 434 -0.17 -15.17 -9.37
CA ILE A 434 -0.14 -13.76 -8.98
C ILE A 434 0.05 -13.68 -7.47
N LEU A 435 1.00 -12.85 -7.04
CA LEU A 435 1.17 -12.42 -5.66
C LEU A 435 0.37 -11.14 -5.48
N LEU A 436 -0.63 -11.16 -4.62
CA LEU A 436 -1.58 -10.07 -4.44
C LEU A 436 -1.61 -9.62 -2.98
N LEU A 437 -1.36 -8.35 -2.75
CA LEU A 437 -1.49 -7.71 -1.44
C LEU A 437 -2.65 -6.72 -1.46
N VAL A 438 -3.50 -6.76 -0.45
CA VAL A 438 -4.75 -6.00 -0.39
C VAL A 438 -4.87 -5.24 0.92
N ARG A 439 -5.31 -4.00 0.84
CA ARG A 439 -5.79 -3.20 1.97
C ARG A 439 -7.20 -3.66 2.31
N VAL A 440 -7.39 -4.21 3.52
CA VAL A 440 -8.63 -4.87 3.94
C VAL A 440 -9.22 -4.20 5.17
N ALA A 441 -10.43 -3.68 5.04
CA ALA A 441 -11.28 -3.28 6.14
C ALA A 441 -12.25 -4.41 6.46
N PHE A 442 -12.16 -4.96 7.68
CA PHE A 442 -12.96 -6.13 8.08
C PHE A 442 -13.07 -6.22 9.61
N GLY A 443 -14.13 -6.84 10.12
CA GLY A 443 -14.24 -7.16 11.53
C GLY A 443 -14.04 -5.93 12.47
N ARG A 444 -14.96 -4.98 12.48
CA ARG A 444 -14.88 -3.74 13.27
C ARG A 444 -13.77 -2.78 12.83
N SER A 445 -13.61 -2.59 11.53
CA SER A 445 -12.78 -1.49 11.00
C SER A 445 -13.37 -0.13 11.41
N TYR A 446 -12.57 0.93 11.36
CA TYR A 446 -13.05 2.30 11.58
C TYR A 446 -14.11 2.68 10.52
N ASN A 447 -13.82 2.39 9.27
CA ASN A 447 -14.74 2.44 8.12
C ASN A 447 -14.14 1.60 6.97
N TYR A 448 -14.84 1.50 5.85
CA TYR A 448 -14.34 0.74 4.68
C TYR A 448 -13.05 1.28 4.09
N HIS A 449 -12.82 2.59 4.21
CA HIS A 449 -11.62 3.25 3.69
C HIS A 449 -10.42 3.12 4.64
N ASP A 450 -10.61 3.37 5.93
CA ASP A 450 -9.55 3.34 6.93
C ASP A 450 -9.41 1.91 7.48
N ALA A 451 -8.63 1.13 6.73
CA ALA A 451 -8.53 -0.31 6.91
C ALA A 451 -7.66 -0.72 8.10
N ASN A 452 -7.93 -1.89 8.64
CA ASN A 452 -7.24 -2.46 9.79
C ASN A 452 -6.35 -3.66 9.48
N TYR A 453 -6.43 -4.24 8.26
CA TYR A 453 -5.59 -5.36 7.82
C TYR A 453 -4.83 -5.06 6.54
N GLN A 454 -3.65 -5.68 6.43
CA GLN A 454 -2.97 -5.97 5.17
C GLN A 454 -2.99 -7.47 4.97
N SER A 455 -3.65 -7.91 3.91
CA SER A 455 -3.84 -9.33 3.61
C SER A 455 -3.16 -9.73 2.31
N PHE A 456 -2.44 -10.83 2.36
CA PHE A 456 -1.77 -11.42 1.21
C PHE A 456 -2.59 -12.59 0.66
N PHE A 457 -2.61 -12.70 -0.68
CA PHE A 457 -3.21 -13.79 -1.43
C PHE A 457 -2.24 -14.27 -2.51
N ARG A 458 -2.16 -15.58 -2.68
CA ARG A 458 -1.50 -16.20 -3.84
C ARG A 458 -2.57 -16.75 -4.76
N VAL A 459 -2.75 -16.14 -5.92
CA VAL A 459 -3.68 -16.58 -6.96
C VAL A 459 -2.96 -17.57 -7.85
N LYS A 460 -3.22 -18.85 -7.63
CA LYS A 460 -2.56 -19.94 -8.38
C LYS A 460 -3.12 -20.07 -9.79
N ASN A 461 -2.24 -20.32 -10.77
CA ASN A 461 -2.60 -20.59 -12.16
C ASN A 461 -3.60 -19.56 -12.71
N TYR A 462 -3.32 -18.28 -12.51
CA TYR A 462 -4.25 -17.18 -12.86
C TYR A 462 -4.70 -17.21 -14.33
N ARG A 463 -3.88 -17.79 -15.24
CA ARG A 463 -4.23 -17.88 -16.65
C ARG A 463 -5.45 -18.75 -16.95
N GLN A 464 -5.89 -19.57 -15.99
CA GLN A 464 -7.18 -20.29 -16.10
C GLN A 464 -8.38 -19.36 -16.22
N TYR A 465 -8.25 -18.09 -15.85
CA TYR A 465 -9.31 -17.08 -15.91
C TYR A 465 -9.24 -16.18 -17.15
N LEU A 466 -8.18 -16.25 -17.97
CA LEU A 466 -7.92 -15.37 -19.12
C LEU A 466 -8.76 -15.70 -20.37
#